data_cc45205628e45ab7b6ff520821415355
#
_entry.id   cc45205628e45ab7b6ff520821415355
#
_cell.length_a   1.000
_cell.length_b   1.000
_cell.length_c   1.000
_cell.angle_alpha   90.00
_cell.angle_beta   90.00
_cell.angle_gamma   90.00
#
_symmetry.space_group_name_H-M   'P 1'
#
loop_
_entity.id
_entity.type
_entity.pdbx_description
1 polymer ?
#
loop_
_entity_poly.entity_id
_entity_poly.type
_entity_poly.pdbx_seq_one_letter_code
_entity_poly.pdbx_strand_id
1 'polypeptide(L)'
;WAPYEKLRSVHSTAFSSGNPVQEIRLTLDGDMERYVWFLNNRPLSETDHILIRQGEIVRFIMINRTMMHHPMHLHGHFFRVLNGQGDRAPLKHTVDVAPMSTTVIEFEADEFGDWFFHCHLLYHMHSGMARLVHYEGYVPDAATTVVRRKLYEEPWYFHGLAEVLSNVTEGAVMISDTRNTFRVGWEAGWQRVEDTEWETIFTWSRYINSFFSVFAGADFEGTEGKMEKVRGIFGLSYRLPLDVECRAWMDTDAGGRVALDKNLELLPRLRLFGHVEYDTRHYWEGRIGLSYMIDKNVSFIVQW
;
A
#
# COMPACT_ATOMS: atom_id res chain seq x y z
N TRP A 1 -22.03 10.15 12.94
CA TRP A 1 -22.16 9.64 11.57
C TRP A 1 -23.62 9.28 11.35
N ALA A 2 -24.25 9.83 10.32
CA ALA A 2 -25.55 9.33 9.88
C ALA A 2 -25.31 7.99 9.17
N PRO A 3 -25.80 6.86 9.66
CA PRO A 3 -25.60 5.58 9.00
C PRO A 3 -26.24 5.63 7.62
N TYR A 4 -25.50 5.27 6.60
CA TYR A 4 -25.98 5.27 5.20
C TYR A 4 -27.27 4.51 5.03
N GLU A 5 -27.51 3.46 5.79
CA GLU A 5 -28.76 2.65 5.79
C GLU A 5 -30.03 3.49 6.05
N LYS A 6 -29.91 4.57 6.82
CA LYS A 6 -31.03 5.46 7.16
C LYS A 6 -31.20 6.63 6.20
N LEU A 7 -30.24 6.88 5.33
CA LEU A 7 -30.33 7.96 4.35
C LEU A 7 -31.30 7.58 3.24
N ARG A 8 -32.18 8.51 2.89
CA ARG A 8 -33.10 8.36 1.76
C ARG A 8 -33.29 9.68 1.04
N SER A 9 -33.53 9.59 -0.28
CA SER A 9 -33.90 10.75 -1.08
C SER A 9 -35.33 11.19 -0.79
N VAL A 10 -35.56 12.49 -0.88
CA VAL A 10 -36.93 13.08 -0.77
C VAL A 10 -37.78 12.69 -2.00
N HIS A 11 -37.17 12.57 -3.16
CA HIS A 11 -37.80 12.15 -4.40
C HIS A 11 -37.32 10.77 -4.84
N SER A 12 -38.04 10.15 -5.79
CA SER A 12 -37.57 8.93 -6.44
C SER A 12 -36.23 9.22 -7.19
N THR A 13 -35.29 8.30 -7.05
CA THR A 13 -34.01 8.30 -7.76
C THR A 13 -33.88 7.06 -8.65
N ALA A 14 -34.96 6.31 -8.82
CA ALA A 14 -34.99 5.14 -9.69
C ALA A 14 -34.67 5.53 -11.13
N PHE A 15 -33.83 4.75 -11.78
CA PHE A 15 -33.60 4.87 -13.21
C PHE A 15 -34.77 4.31 -14.03
N SER A 16 -34.85 4.69 -15.27
CA SER A 16 -35.89 4.18 -16.19
C SER A 16 -35.75 2.66 -16.32
N SER A 17 -36.89 1.95 -16.26
CA SER A 17 -36.92 0.50 -16.45
C SER A 17 -36.58 0.15 -17.90
N GLY A 18 -35.65 -0.79 -18.10
CA GLY A 18 -35.29 -1.33 -19.40
C GLY A 18 -33.86 -1.06 -19.87
N ASN A 19 -33.13 -0.18 -19.21
CA ASN A 19 -31.71 0.02 -19.53
C ASN A 19 -30.88 -1.21 -19.09
N PRO A 20 -29.92 -1.65 -19.92
CA PRO A 20 -29.03 -2.76 -19.52
C PRO A 20 -28.20 -2.36 -18.29
N VAL A 21 -27.98 -3.32 -17.40
CA VAL A 21 -27.17 -3.11 -16.20
C VAL A 21 -25.82 -3.80 -16.38
N GLN A 22 -24.73 -3.03 -16.30
CA GLN A 22 -23.36 -3.56 -16.26
C GLN A 22 -22.88 -3.61 -14.82
N GLU A 23 -22.61 -4.80 -14.30
CA GLU A 23 -22.04 -4.97 -12.96
C GLU A 23 -20.50 -5.06 -13.02
N ILE A 24 -19.83 -4.24 -12.22
CA ILE A 24 -18.37 -4.19 -12.12
C ILE A 24 -17.97 -4.34 -10.65
N ARG A 25 -17.19 -5.39 -10.36
CA ARG A 25 -16.66 -5.64 -9.01
C ARG A 25 -15.30 -5.00 -8.85
N LEU A 26 -15.14 -4.24 -7.77
CA LEU A 26 -13.91 -3.54 -7.42
C LEU A 26 -13.53 -3.90 -5.99
N THR A 27 -12.43 -4.63 -5.82
CA THR A 27 -11.85 -4.82 -4.49
C THR A 27 -10.97 -3.62 -4.17
N LEU A 28 -11.12 -3.10 -2.95
CA LEU A 28 -10.29 -2.04 -2.40
C LEU A 28 -9.23 -2.72 -1.55
N ASP A 29 -7.99 -2.64 -1.99
CA ASP A 29 -6.84 -3.34 -1.42
C ASP A 29 -5.74 -2.34 -1.08
N GLY A 30 -4.81 -2.73 -0.20
CA GLY A 30 -3.68 -1.86 0.12
C GLY A 30 -2.73 -2.49 1.11
N ASP A 31 -1.59 -1.84 1.25
CA ASP A 31 -0.57 -2.15 2.23
C ASP A 31 -0.19 -0.88 2.98
N MET A 32 -0.48 -0.87 4.29
CA MET A 32 -0.25 0.29 5.16
C MET A 32 1.24 0.58 5.39
N GLU A 33 2.10 -0.44 5.42
CA GLU A 33 3.53 -0.28 5.67
C GLU A 33 4.24 0.32 4.46
N ARG A 34 3.91 -0.18 3.27
CA ARG A 34 4.45 0.35 2.02
C ARG A 34 3.71 1.58 1.52
N TYR A 35 2.54 1.85 2.08
CA TYR A 35 1.66 2.94 1.70
C TYR A 35 1.24 2.90 0.23
N VAL A 36 0.90 1.71 -0.27
CA VAL A 36 0.41 1.48 -1.63
C VAL A 36 -1.03 1.01 -1.58
N TRP A 37 -1.86 1.53 -2.49
CA TRP A 37 -3.30 1.31 -2.50
C TRP A 37 -3.79 0.91 -3.88
N PHE A 38 -4.74 -0.02 -3.94
CA PHE A 38 -5.13 -0.67 -5.17
C PHE A 38 -6.65 -0.78 -5.32
N LEU A 39 -7.08 -0.81 -6.56
CA LEU A 39 -8.36 -1.40 -6.97
C LEU A 39 -8.06 -2.70 -7.73
N ASN A 40 -8.69 -3.82 -7.33
CA ASN A 40 -8.42 -5.14 -7.91
C ASN A 40 -6.92 -5.51 -7.92
N ASN A 41 -6.22 -5.22 -6.81
CA ASN A 41 -4.80 -5.51 -6.58
C ASN A 41 -3.84 -4.89 -7.63
N ARG A 42 -4.26 -3.81 -8.28
CA ARG A 42 -3.45 -3.05 -9.24
C ARG A 42 -3.57 -1.55 -8.99
N PRO A 43 -2.49 -0.78 -9.11
CA PRO A 43 -2.54 0.68 -9.13
C PRO A 43 -3.12 1.18 -10.45
N LEU A 44 -3.44 2.46 -10.53
CA LEU A 44 -3.92 3.08 -11.76
C LEU A 44 -2.95 2.88 -12.94
N SER A 45 -1.65 3.05 -12.70
CA SER A 45 -0.58 2.95 -13.71
C SER A 45 -0.49 1.60 -14.42
N GLU A 46 -0.93 0.52 -13.77
CA GLU A 46 -0.86 -0.85 -14.30
C GLU A 46 -2.19 -1.34 -14.90
N THR A 47 -3.17 -0.46 -15.06
CA THR A 47 -4.52 -0.90 -15.48
C THR A 47 -5.02 -0.16 -16.69
N ASP A 48 -5.84 -0.88 -17.47
CA ASP A 48 -6.72 -0.25 -18.43
C ASP A 48 -7.87 0.48 -17.72
N HIS A 49 -8.57 1.30 -18.48
CA HIS A 49 -9.78 1.98 -18.02
C HIS A 49 -10.94 1.01 -17.84
N ILE A 50 -11.93 1.40 -17.03
CA ILE A 50 -13.23 0.75 -16.93
C ILE A 50 -14.05 1.20 -18.13
N LEU A 51 -14.34 0.29 -19.06
CA LEU A 51 -15.13 0.58 -20.24
C LEU A 51 -16.63 0.50 -19.93
N ILE A 52 -17.36 1.56 -20.26
CA ILE A 52 -18.82 1.65 -20.13
C ILE A 52 -19.46 2.15 -21.44
N ARG A 53 -20.77 1.95 -21.60
CA ARG A 53 -21.52 2.38 -22.77
C ARG A 53 -22.54 3.44 -22.39
N GLN A 54 -22.72 4.40 -23.28
CA GLN A 54 -23.73 5.44 -23.09
C GLN A 54 -25.15 4.83 -23.01
N GLY A 55 -25.91 5.27 -22.02
CA GLY A 55 -27.27 4.85 -21.78
C GLY A 55 -27.44 3.56 -20.98
N GLU A 56 -26.37 2.90 -20.55
CA GLU A 56 -26.48 1.77 -19.61
C GLU A 56 -26.50 2.25 -18.15
N ILE A 57 -26.97 1.38 -17.27
CA ILE A 57 -26.84 1.55 -15.82
C ILE A 57 -25.57 0.80 -15.40
N VAL A 58 -24.61 1.52 -14.82
CA VAL A 58 -23.38 0.94 -14.31
C VAL A 58 -23.49 0.73 -12.80
N ARG A 59 -23.29 -0.50 -12.36
CA ARG A 59 -23.29 -0.87 -10.94
C ARG A 59 -21.90 -1.22 -10.48
N PHE A 60 -21.32 -0.44 -9.55
CA PHE A 60 -20.07 -0.76 -8.89
C PHE A 60 -20.35 -1.48 -7.56
N ILE A 61 -19.78 -2.68 -7.43
CA ILE A 61 -19.77 -3.47 -6.19
C ILE A 61 -18.39 -3.32 -5.58
N MET A 62 -18.25 -2.40 -4.64
CA MET A 62 -16.98 -2.08 -3.98
C MET A 62 -16.81 -2.91 -2.71
N ILE A 63 -15.80 -3.76 -2.68
CA ILE A 63 -15.50 -4.68 -1.59
C ILE A 63 -14.21 -4.22 -0.92
N ASN A 64 -14.33 -3.59 0.25
CA ASN A 64 -13.17 -3.15 1.01
C ASN A 64 -12.58 -4.32 1.79
N ARG A 65 -11.34 -4.68 1.48
CA ARG A 65 -10.56 -5.74 2.13
C ARG A 65 -9.47 -5.18 3.04
N THR A 66 -9.55 -3.89 3.38
CA THR A 66 -8.61 -3.20 4.25
C THR A 66 -9.28 -2.79 5.57
N MET A 67 -8.46 -2.40 6.55
CA MET A 67 -8.93 -1.85 7.83
C MET A 67 -9.11 -0.32 7.78
N MET A 68 -9.03 0.29 6.59
CA MET A 68 -9.19 1.73 6.39
C MET A 68 -10.52 2.05 5.75
N HIS A 69 -11.04 3.24 6.04
CA HIS A 69 -12.15 3.84 5.32
C HIS A 69 -11.69 4.35 3.95
N HIS A 70 -12.50 4.13 2.92
CA HIS A 70 -12.22 4.64 1.57
C HIS A 70 -13.42 5.43 1.06
N PRO A 71 -13.39 6.78 1.17
CA PRO A 71 -14.39 7.63 0.50
C PRO A 71 -14.15 7.58 -1.01
N MET A 72 -14.98 6.83 -1.73
CA MET A 72 -14.87 6.66 -3.18
C MET A 72 -15.67 7.72 -3.90
N HIS A 73 -15.04 8.44 -4.83
CA HIS A 73 -15.61 9.54 -5.61
C HIS A 73 -15.56 9.24 -7.10
N LEU A 74 -16.68 9.50 -7.78
CA LEU A 74 -16.80 9.46 -9.23
C LEU A 74 -17.03 10.86 -9.77
N HIS A 75 -16.18 11.30 -10.68
CA HIS A 75 -16.38 12.54 -11.42
C HIS A 75 -17.49 12.40 -12.45
N GLY A 76 -18.10 13.52 -12.81
CA GLY A 76 -19.10 13.63 -13.87
C GLY A 76 -20.48 13.06 -13.53
N HIS A 77 -20.60 12.14 -12.59
CA HIS A 77 -21.83 11.43 -12.30
C HIS A 77 -22.28 11.55 -10.86
N PHE A 78 -23.60 11.67 -10.65
CA PHE A 78 -24.20 11.32 -9.37
C PHE A 78 -24.61 9.85 -9.41
N PHE A 79 -24.40 9.15 -8.33
CA PHE A 79 -24.76 7.75 -8.18
C PHE A 79 -25.73 7.53 -7.03
N ARG A 80 -26.57 6.54 -7.15
CA ARG A 80 -27.43 6.02 -6.10
C ARG A 80 -26.61 5.09 -5.21
N VAL A 81 -26.71 5.25 -3.89
CA VAL A 81 -26.14 4.29 -2.94
C VAL A 81 -27.21 3.26 -2.62
N LEU A 82 -26.99 2.00 -3.01
CA LEU A 82 -27.97 0.91 -2.79
C LEU A 82 -27.94 0.45 -1.32
N ASN A 83 -28.68 1.15 -0.50
CA ASN A 83 -28.69 1.00 0.96
C ASN A 83 -30.01 0.38 1.50
N GLY A 84 -30.78 -0.28 0.65
CA GLY A 84 -32.08 -0.89 1.02
C GLY A 84 -33.30 0.05 0.95
N GLN A 85 -33.12 1.33 0.54
CA GLN A 85 -34.23 2.30 0.42
C GLN A 85 -34.97 2.23 -0.94
N GLY A 86 -34.64 1.25 -1.78
CA GLY A 86 -35.30 1.04 -3.07
C GLY A 86 -35.24 2.28 -3.97
N ASP A 87 -36.42 2.70 -4.47
CA ASP A 87 -36.55 3.87 -5.36
C ASP A 87 -36.13 5.20 -4.73
N ARG A 88 -35.90 5.21 -3.42
CA ARG A 88 -35.45 6.39 -2.67
C ARG A 88 -34.02 6.27 -2.18
N ALA A 89 -33.19 5.44 -2.82
CA ALA A 89 -31.76 5.38 -2.56
C ALA A 89 -31.13 6.78 -2.69
N PRO A 90 -30.27 7.21 -1.74
CA PRO A 90 -29.72 8.56 -1.77
C PRO A 90 -28.76 8.75 -2.93
N LEU A 91 -28.85 9.92 -3.59
CA LEU A 91 -27.88 10.35 -4.60
C LEU A 91 -26.66 10.95 -3.91
N LYS A 92 -25.49 10.53 -4.33
CA LYS A 92 -24.18 10.98 -3.88
C LYS A 92 -23.22 11.08 -5.07
N HIS A 93 -22.13 11.80 -4.88
CA HIS A 93 -20.95 11.78 -5.77
C HIS A 93 -19.72 11.19 -5.06
N THR A 94 -19.82 11.03 -3.72
CA THR A 94 -18.80 10.41 -2.88
C THR A 94 -19.51 9.55 -1.84
N VAL A 95 -19.01 8.33 -1.64
CA VAL A 95 -19.53 7.40 -0.61
C VAL A 95 -18.38 6.75 0.12
N ASP A 96 -18.50 6.66 1.43
CA ASP A 96 -17.53 5.93 2.25
C ASP A 96 -17.76 4.42 2.15
N VAL A 97 -16.69 3.68 1.87
CA VAL A 97 -16.66 2.22 1.95
C VAL A 97 -15.93 1.86 3.24
N ALA A 98 -16.71 1.51 4.26
CA ALA A 98 -16.18 1.20 5.60
C ALA A 98 -15.23 -0.02 5.58
N PRO A 99 -14.32 -0.16 6.57
CA PRO A 99 -13.44 -1.32 6.69
C PRO A 99 -14.20 -2.65 6.60
N MET A 100 -13.64 -3.60 5.86
CA MET A 100 -14.14 -4.98 5.71
C MET A 100 -15.62 -5.07 5.29
N SER A 101 -16.13 -4.05 4.58
CA SER A 101 -17.52 -3.96 4.14
C SER A 101 -17.66 -3.94 2.63
N THR A 102 -18.92 -4.09 2.17
CA THR A 102 -19.27 -3.94 0.76
C THR A 102 -20.26 -2.79 0.61
N THR A 103 -19.98 -1.88 -0.32
CA THR A 103 -20.87 -0.80 -0.72
C THR A 103 -21.19 -0.92 -2.20
N VAL A 104 -22.47 -0.80 -2.54
CA VAL A 104 -22.95 -0.89 -3.92
C VAL A 104 -23.51 0.45 -4.35
N ILE A 105 -23.07 0.93 -5.50
CA ILE A 105 -23.57 2.15 -6.13
C ILE A 105 -24.05 1.86 -7.55
N GLU A 106 -24.98 2.68 -8.02
CA GLU A 106 -25.45 2.67 -9.41
C GLU A 106 -25.47 4.09 -9.98
N PHE A 107 -25.08 4.24 -11.23
CA PHE A 107 -25.25 5.48 -11.99
C PHE A 107 -25.68 5.20 -13.42
N GLU A 108 -26.37 6.15 -14.02
CA GLU A 108 -26.69 6.14 -15.44
C GLU A 108 -25.49 6.69 -16.21
N ALA A 109 -25.08 6.01 -17.26
CA ALA A 109 -23.98 6.43 -18.13
C ALA A 109 -24.49 7.46 -19.15
N ASP A 110 -24.73 8.69 -18.71
CA ASP A 110 -25.33 9.80 -19.49
C ASP A 110 -24.32 10.93 -19.80
N GLU A 111 -23.14 10.95 -19.17
CA GLU A 111 -22.12 11.96 -19.38
C GLU A 111 -20.95 11.40 -20.21
N PHE A 112 -21.05 11.51 -21.55
CA PHE A 112 -20.07 10.94 -22.47
C PHE A 112 -18.67 11.55 -22.34
N GLY A 113 -17.65 10.70 -22.01
CA GLY A 113 -16.29 11.19 -21.78
C GLY A 113 -15.37 10.22 -21.05
N ASP A 114 -14.32 10.78 -20.47
CA ASP A 114 -13.40 10.14 -19.52
C ASP A 114 -13.62 10.70 -18.12
N TRP A 115 -13.90 9.84 -17.14
CA TRP A 115 -14.22 10.25 -15.80
C TRP A 115 -13.32 9.56 -14.77
N PHE A 116 -12.78 10.35 -13.83
CA PHE A 116 -11.91 9.82 -12.79
C PHE A 116 -12.74 9.24 -11.66
N PHE A 117 -12.44 7.99 -11.29
CA PHE A 117 -12.99 7.29 -10.14
C PHE A 117 -11.88 6.98 -9.17
N HIS A 118 -11.93 7.51 -7.94
CA HIS A 118 -10.81 7.41 -7.02
C HIS A 118 -11.21 7.48 -5.56
N CYS A 119 -10.32 7.03 -4.68
CA CYS A 119 -10.42 7.31 -3.25
C CYS A 119 -10.16 8.80 -3.00
N HIS A 120 -11.02 9.47 -2.22
CA HIS A 120 -10.89 10.89 -1.90
C HIS A 120 -9.91 11.18 -0.75
N LEU A 121 -9.33 10.14 -0.13
CA LEU A 121 -8.09 10.28 0.64
C LEU A 121 -6.96 10.44 -0.37
N LEU A 122 -6.40 11.65 -0.47
CA LEU A 122 -5.48 12.03 -1.55
C LEU A 122 -4.23 11.15 -1.57
N TYR A 123 -3.72 10.73 -0.42
CA TYR A 123 -2.58 9.81 -0.35
C TYR A 123 -2.91 8.43 -0.93
N HIS A 124 -4.12 7.89 -0.71
CA HIS A 124 -4.55 6.64 -1.32
C HIS A 124 -4.70 6.77 -2.84
N MET A 125 -5.27 7.90 -3.29
CA MET A 125 -5.40 8.21 -4.71
C MET A 125 -4.02 8.26 -5.39
N HIS A 126 -3.09 9.05 -4.82
CA HIS A 126 -1.75 9.21 -5.38
C HIS A 126 -0.94 7.90 -5.37
N SER A 127 -1.20 7.03 -4.40
CA SER A 127 -0.54 5.71 -4.30
C SER A 127 -1.25 4.63 -5.12
N GLY A 128 -2.20 4.97 -6.00
CA GLY A 128 -2.75 4.08 -7.01
C GLY A 128 -4.22 3.69 -6.87
N MET A 129 -4.96 4.12 -5.79
CA MET A 129 -6.39 3.79 -5.62
C MET A 129 -7.28 4.66 -6.50
N ALA A 130 -7.18 4.44 -7.79
CA ALA A 130 -7.96 5.14 -8.81
C ALA A 130 -8.19 4.30 -10.06
N ARG A 131 -9.18 4.66 -10.86
CA ARG A 131 -9.47 4.15 -12.21
C ARG A 131 -9.97 5.28 -13.09
N LEU A 132 -9.80 5.10 -14.37
CA LEU A 132 -10.46 5.92 -15.38
C LEU A 132 -11.69 5.17 -15.87
N VAL A 133 -12.86 5.79 -15.80
CA VAL A 133 -14.10 5.33 -16.41
C VAL A 133 -14.17 5.94 -17.80
N HIS A 134 -14.17 5.12 -18.82
CA HIS A 134 -14.08 5.50 -20.22
C HIS A 134 -15.31 5.06 -20.99
N TYR A 135 -15.93 5.98 -21.72
CA TYR A 135 -17.06 5.67 -22.57
C TYR A 135 -16.60 5.06 -23.90
N GLU A 136 -17.22 3.95 -24.28
CA GLU A 136 -16.96 3.30 -25.58
C GLU A 136 -17.18 4.28 -26.75
N GLY A 137 -16.16 4.42 -27.58
CA GLY A 137 -16.17 5.35 -28.71
C GLY A 137 -15.75 6.78 -28.40
N TYR A 138 -15.49 7.14 -27.14
CA TYR A 138 -14.93 8.44 -26.81
C TYR A 138 -13.47 8.54 -27.24
N VAL A 139 -13.11 9.63 -27.91
CA VAL A 139 -11.73 9.92 -28.31
C VAL A 139 -11.28 11.17 -27.55
N PRO A 140 -10.32 11.04 -26.61
CA PRO A 140 -9.85 12.18 -25.84
C PRO A 140 -9.16 13.22 -26.74
N ASP A 141 -9.40 14.48 -26.50
CA ASP A 141 -8.68 15.57 -27.14
C ASP A 141 -7.24 15.68 -26.63
N ALA A 142 -6.46 16.63 -27.19
CA ALA A 142 -5.06 16.79 -26.81
C ALA A 142 -4.90 17.16 -25.34
N ALA A 143 -5.78 17.98 -24.75
CA ALA A 143 -5.72 18.39 -23.36
C ALA A 143 -6.04 17.22 -22.44
N THR A 144 -7.09 16.49 -22.69
CA THR A 144 -7.50 15.27 -21.96
C THR A 144 -6.41 14.20 -22.03
N THR A 145 -5.78 14.02 -23.20
CA THR A 145 -4.66 13.08 -23.38
C THR A 145 -3.47 13.41 -22.48
N VAL A 146 -3.13 14.71 -22.33
CA VAL A 146 -2.04 15.15 -21.43
C VAL A 146 -2.40 14.88 -19.97
N VAL A 147 -3.64 15.20 -19.54
CA VAL A 147 -4.11 14.92 -18.18
C VAL A 147 -4.09 13.42 -17.90
N ARG A 148 -4.64 12.62 -18.83
CA ARG A 148 -4.66 11.16 -18.74
C ARG A 148 -3.26 10.58 -18.55
N ARG A 149 -2.27 11.01 -19.35
CA ARG A 149 -0.88 10.57 -19.19
C ARG A 149 -0.32 10.87 -17.81
N LYS A 150 -0.57 12.07 -17.27
CA LYS A 150 -0.14 12.45 -15.92
C LYS A 150 -0.79 11.62 -14.81
N LEU A 151 -2.04 11.21 -14.95
CA LEU A 151 -2.72 10.34 -13.99
C LEU A 151 -2.09 8.94 -13.92
N TYR A 152 -1.50 8.47 -15.03
CA TYR A 152 -0.84 7.17 -15.10
C TYR A 152 0.65 7.21 -14.74
N GLU A 153 1.23 8.38 -14.45
CA GLU A 153 2.61 8.51 -13.97
C GLU A 153 2.69 8.04 -12.51
N GLU A 154 3.63 7.14 -12.22
CA GLU A 154 3.87 6.68 -10.85
C GLU A 154 4.80 7.65 -10.11
N PRO A 155 4.43 8.09 -8.90
CA PRO A 155 5.32 8.89 -8.08
C PRO A 155 6.42 8.01 -7.46
N TRP A 156 7.61 8.59 -7.31
CA TRP A 156 8.69 8.03 -6.50
C TRP A 156 8.69 8.66 -5.12
N TYR A 157 8.80 7.82 -4.10
CA TYR A 157 8.85 8.22 -2.70
C TYR A 157 10.23 7.98 -2.14
N PHE A 158 10.74 8.94 -1.40
CA PHE A 158 12.00 8.83 -0.66
C PHE A 158 11.72 8.91 0.83
N HIS A 159 12.29 8.01 1.61
CA HIS A 159 12.25 8.07 3.06
C HIS A 159 13.48 7.39 3.67
N GLY A 160 13.77 7.70 4.92
CA GLY A 160 14.88 7.13 5.65
C GLY A 160 14.58 7.08 7.15
N LEU A 161 15.24 6.13 7.81
CA LEU A 161 15.23 5.95 9.24
C LEU A 161 16.68 5.75 9.70
N ALA A 162 17.07 6.38 10.80
CA ALA A 162 18.32 6.12 11.47
C ALA A 162 18.08 6.01 12.97
N GLU A 163 18.66 4.99 13.58
CA GLU A 163 18.68 4.74 15.01
C GLU A 163 20.11 4.85 15.50
N VAL A 164 20.29 5.56 16.61
CA VAL A 164 21.59 5.72 17.26
C VAL A 164 21.43 5.29 18.71
N LEU A 165 22.06 4.19 19.03
CA LEU A 165 22.05 3.57 20.35
C LEU A 165 23.42 3.76 21.02
N SER A 166 23.56 3.30 22.25
CA SER A 166 24.81 3.45 22.99
C SER A 166 25.99 2.65 22.41
N ASN A 167 25.69 1.59 21.68
CA ASN A 167 26.66 0.60 21.19
C ASN A 167 26.59 0.26 19.70
N VAL A 168 25.54 0.77 19.00
CA VAL A 168 25.31 0.50 17.59
C VAL A 168 24.56 1.66 16.95
N THR A 169 24.79 1.90 15.67
CA THR A 169 23.91 2.67 14.81
C THR A 169 23.38 1.79 13.70
N GLU A 170 22.11 1.88 13.45
CA GLU A 170 21.44 1.17 12.37
C GLU A 170 20.46 2.08 11.64
N GLY A 171 20.13 1.74 10.39
CA GLY A 171 19.18 2.51 9.65
C GLY A 171 19.02 2.08 8.21
N ALA A 172 18.19 2.81 7.49
CA ALA A 172 18.03 2.61 6.08
C ALA A 172 17.59 3.89 5.36
N VAL A 173 17.99 4.04 4.11
CA VAL A 173 17.39 4.94 3.14
C VAL A 173 16.72 4.12 2.05
N MET A 174 15.57 4.58 1.60
CA MET A 174 14.73 3.89 0.64
C MET A 174 14.19 4.84 -0.40
N ILE A 175 14.12 4.36 -1.64
CA ILE A 175 13.36 4.98 -2.72
C ILE A 175 12.43 3.93 -3.30
N SER A 176 11.15 4.27 -3.45
CA SER A 176 10.15 3.31 -3.89
C SER A 176 9.12 3.92 -4.84
N ASP A 177 8.65 3.10 -5.77
CA ASP A 177 7.41 3.28 -6.51
C ASP A 177 6.33 2.31 -5.97
N THR A 178 5.25 2.14 -6.70
CA THR A 178 4.15 1.27 -6.31
C THR A 178 4.57 -0.20 -6.14
N ARG A 179 5.53 -0.69 -6.91
CA ARG A 179 5.93 -2.11 -6.91
C ARG A 179 7.36 -2.36 -6.49
N ASN A 180 8.23 -1.40 -6.65
CA ASN A 180 9.65 -1.57 -6.39
C ASN A 180 10.09 -0.77 -5.18
N THR A 181 11.04 -1.32 -4.42
CA THR A 181 11.72 -0.60 -3.36
C THR A 181 13.22 -0.87 -3.50
N PHE A 182 14.00 0.19 -3.63
CA PHE A 182 15.46 0.15 -3.50
C PHE A 182 15.81 0.62 -2.10
N ARG A 183 16.54 -0.20 -1.36
CA ARG A 183 16.91 0.07 0.03
C ARG A 183 18.40 -0.08 0.21
N VAL A 184 19.01 0.86 0.93
CA VAL A 184 20.34 0.72 1.51
C VAL A 184 20.15 0.74 3.02
N GLY A 185 20.40 -0.38 3.67
CA GLY A 185 20.43 -0.51 5.12
C GLY A 185 21.84 -0.58 5.62
N TRP A 186 22.08 -0.11 6.83
CA TRP A 186 23.37 -0.23 7.51
C TRP A 186 23.20 -0.61 8.98
N GLU A 187 24.20 -1.29 9.50
CA GLU A 187 24.43 -1.51 10.92
C GLU A 187 25.92 -1.33 11.20
N ALA A 188 26.28 -0.64 12.29
CA ALA A 188 27.66 -0.49 12.71
C ALA A 188 27.75 -0.49 14.24
N GLY A 189 28.44 -1.47 14.79
CA GLY A 189 28.61 -1.66 16.22
C GLY A 189 30.01 -1.30 16.73
N TRP A 190 30.13 -0.75 17.95
CA TRP A 190 31.42 -0.24 18.50
C TRP A 190 31.72 -0.53 19.98
N GLN A 191 30.87 -1.25 20.73
CA GLN A 191 31.07 -1.39 22.18
C GLN A 191 31.39 -2.79 22.69
N ARG A 192 31.27 -3.83 21.89
CA ARG A 192 31.49 -5.23 22.36
C ARG A 192 32.60 -5.97 21.65
N VAL A 193 33.24 -5.32 20.71
CA VAL A 193 34.32 -5.87 19.89
C VAL A 193 35.52 -4.94 19.98
N GLU A 194 36.74 -5.46 19.86
CA GLU A 194 37.96 -4.65 19.84
C GLU A 194 37.97 -3.67 18.67
N ASP A 195 37.28 -4.06 17.57
CA ASP A 195 37.17 -3.31 16.33
C ASP A 195 35.71 -3.00 15.99
N THR A 196 35.46 -1.90 15.31
CA THR A 196 34.10 -1.55 14.81
C THR A 196 33.73 -2.46 13.65
N GLU A 197 32.71 -3.28 13.84
CA GLU A 197 32.12 -4.11 12.80
C GLU A 197 30.99 -3.36 12.12
N TRP A 198 30.86 -3.51 10.81
CA TRP A 198 29.78 -2.90 10.04
C TRP A 198 29.26 -3.82 8.93
N GLU A 199 27.96 -3.73 8.68
CA GLU A 199 27.25 -4.37 7.59
C GLU A 199 26.48 -3.32 6.80
N THR A 200 26.45 -3.42 5.49
CA THR A 200 25.64 -2.59 4.61
C THR A 200 24.97 -3.46 3.56
N ILE A 201 23.64 -3.45 3.54
CA ILE A 201 22.85 -4.27 2.63
C ILE A 201 22.13 -3.37 1.64
N PHE A 202 22.43 -3.54 0.35
CA PHE A 202 21.63 -2.99 -0.74
C PHE A 202 20.63 -4.03 -1.21
N THR A 203 19.33 -3.67 -1.32
CA THR A 203 18.29 -4.54 -1.88
C THR A 203 17.42 -3.80 -2.87
N TRP A 204 17.03 -4.51 -3.92
CA TRP A 204 15.87 -4.24 -4.73
C TRP A 204 14.78 -5.25 -4.39
N SER A 205 13.61 -4.77 -3.97
CA SER A 205 12.46 -5.60 -3.65
C SER A 205 11.34 -5.35 -4.64
N ARG A 206 10.68 -6.42 -5.07
CA ARG A 206 9.49 -6.38 -5.93
C ARG A 206 8.27 -6.88 -5.17
N TYR A 207 7.31 -6.01 -4.98
CA TYR A 207 6.01 -6.32 -4.39
C TYR A 207 5.15 -7.13 -5.37
N ILE A 208 4.65 -8.28 -4.93
CA ILE A 208 3.77 -9.15 -5.71
C ILE A 208 2.31 -8.98 -5.25
N ASN A 209 2.06 -9.08 -3.95
CA ASN A 209 0.76 -8.85 -3.31
C ASN A 209 0.95 -8.49 -1.83
N SER A 210 -0.14 -8.22 -1.10
CA SER A 210 -0.14 -7.80 0.31
C SER A 210 0.59 -8.73 1.28
N PHE A 211 0.89 -9.96 0.87
CA PHE A 211 1.55 -10.94 1.72
C PHE A 211 2.94 -11.32 1.24
N PHE A 212 3.28 -11.03 -0.02
CA PHE A 212 4.45 -11.60 -0.65
C PHE A 212 5.24 -10.60 -1.48
N SER A 213 6.55 -10.55 -1.23
CA SER A 213 7.53 -9.81 -2.03
C SER A 213 8.74 -10.69 -2.29
N VAL A 214 9.47 -10.42 -3.36
CA VAL A 214 10.77 -11.01 -3.65
C VAL A 214 11.83 -9.93 -3.65
N PHE A 215 13.06 -10.26 -3.30
CA PHE A 215 14.15 -9.30 -3.33
C PHE A 215 15.46 -9.92 -3.78
N ALA A 216 16.34 -9.08 -4.30
CA ALA A 216 17.71 -9.40 -4.62
C ALA A 216 18.59 -8.20 -4.27
N GLY A 217 19.88 -8.44 -4.03
CA GLY A 217 20.77 -7.36 -3.64
C GLY A 217 22.21 -7.81 -3.40
N ALA A 218 22.90 -7.00 -2.62
CA ALA A 218 24.28 -7.27 -2.20
C ALA A 218 24.45 -6.91 -0.72
N ASP A 219 25.18 -7.73 -0.04
CA ASP A 219 25.58 -7.62 1.36
C ASP A 219 27.09 -7.33 1.42
N PHE A 220 27.45 -6.29 2.14
CA PHE A 220 28.82 -5.80 2.33
C PHE A 220 29.14 -5.81 3.83
N GLU A 221 30.13 -6.58 4.23
CA GLU A 221 30.61 -6.65 5.62
C GLU A 221 32.05 -6.17 5.71
N GLY A 222 32.40 -5.60 6.86
CA GLY A 222 33.76 -5.17 7.11
C GLY A 222 34.03 -4.78 8.56
N THR A 223 35.30 -4.56 8.84
CA THR A 223 35.82 -4.19 10.15
C THR A 223 36.75 -2.99 10.01
N GLU A 224 36.70 -2.04 10.95
CA GLU A 224 37.54 -0.80 10.98
C GLU A 224 37.50 -0.01 9.66
N GLY A 225 36.34 0.01 8.95
CA GLY A 225 36.21 0.70 7.67
C GLY A 225 36.85 -0.01 6.49
N LYS A 226 37.38 -1.22 6.65
CA LYS A 226 37.85 -2.07 5.56
C LYS A 226 36.73 -3.04 5.16
N MET A 227 36.47 -3.13 3.87
CA MET A 227 35.55 -4.11 3.31
C MET A 227 36.22 -5.49 3.31
N GLU A 228 35.59 -6.46 3.94
CA GLU A 228 36.13 -7.83 4.05
C GLU A 228 35.38 -8.80 3.13
N LYS A 229 34.07 -8.62 3.00
CA LYS A 229 33.21 -9.52 2.23
C LYS A 229 32.17 -8.77 1.42
N VAL A 230 31.86 -9.33 0.25
CA VAL A 230 30.76 -8.90 -0.60
C VAL A 230 30.02 -10.14 -1.07
N ARG A 231 28.71 -10.22 -0.82
CA ARG A 231 27.86 -11.34 -1.23
C ARG A 231 26.66 -10.84 -2.01
N GLY A 232 26.33 -11.53 -3.08
CA GLY A 232 25.01 -11.38 -3.70
C GLY A 232 23.97 -12.07 -2.83
N ILE A 233 22.80 -11.47 -2.64
CA ILE A 233 21.69 -12.03 -1.89
C ILE A 233 20.43 -12.07 -2.73
N PHE A 234 19.60 -13.09 -2.52
CA PHE A 234 18.24 -13.13 -3.07
C PHE A 234 17.32 -13.85 -2.09
N GLY A 235 16.08 -13.42 -2.04
CA GLY A 235 15.16 -13.93 -1.05
C GLY A 235 13.71 -13.51 -1.28
N LEU A 236 12.92 -13.81 -0.28
CA LEU A 236 11.51 -13.50 -0.23
C LEU A 236 11.13 -12.93 1.14
N SER A 237 10.09 -12.11 1.14
CA SER A 237 9.41 -11.62 2.33
C SER A 237 7.96 -12.10 2.29
N TYR A 238 7.48 -12.65 3.38
CA TYR A 238 6.12 -13.12 3.52
C TYR A 238 5.50 -12.64 4.84
N ARG A 239 4.31 -12.04 4.75
CA ARG A 239 3.55 -11.59 5.92
C ARG A 239 2.71 -12.73 6.46
N LEU A 240 3.12 -13.27 7.60
CA LEU A 240 2.44 -14.32 8.33
C LEU A 240 1.19 -13.78 9.06
N PRO A 241 0.26 -14.67 9.53
CA PRO A 241 -0.81 -14.28 10.44
C PRO A 241 -0.29 -13.49 11.66
N LEU A 242 -1.15 -12.64 12.22
CA LEU A 242 -0.81 -11.70 13.29
C LEU A 242 0.20 -10.63 12.88
N ASP A 243 0.33 -10.40 11.57
CA ASP A 243 1.22 -9.37 11.04
C ASP A 243 2.69 -9.53 11.48
N VAL A 244 3.19 -10.76 11.39
CA VAL A 244 4.60 -11.08 11.56
C VAL A 244 5.26 -11.08 10.18
N GLU A 245 6.26 -10.22 9.98
CA GLU A 245 7.06 -10.26 8.77
C GLU A 245 8.10 -11.38 8.85
N CYS A 246 8.08 -12.27 7.87
CA CYS A 246 9.06 -13.33 7.71
C CYS A 246 9.89 -13.04 6.46
N ARG A 247 11.20 -12.90 6.62
CA ARG A 247 12.16 -12.75 5.51
C ARG A 247 13.07 -13.95 5.47
N ALA A 248 13.28 -14.52 4.29
CA ALA A 248 14.19 -15.62 4.07
C ALA A 248 15.03 -15.37 2.83
N TRP A 249 16.34 -15.52 2.94
CA TRP A 249 17.24 -15.30 1.80
C TRP A 249 18.46 -16.21 1.84
N MET A 250 19.07 -16.32 0.68
CA MET A 250 20.33 -17.04 0.48
C MET A 250 21.36 -16.09 -0.11
N ASP A 251 22.61 -16.37 0.15
CA ASP A 251 23.73 -15.62 -0.41
C ASP A 251 24.58 -16.47 -1.39
N THR A 252 25.49 -15.81 -2.09
CA THR A 252 26.37 -16.44 -3.08
C THR A 252 27.42 -17.37 -2.47
N ASP A 253 27.64 -17.33 -1.16
CA ASP A 253 28.56 -18.20 -0.43
C ASP A 253 27.85 -19.40 0.21
N ALA A 254 26.65 -19.74 -0.30
CA ALA A 254 25.78 -20.83 0.19
C ALA A 254 25.36 -20.68 1.67
N GLY A 255 25.33 -19.45 2.20
CA GLY A 255 24.71 -19.12 3.46
C GLY A 255 23.21 -18.86 3.28
N GLY A 256 22.45 -19.00 4.37
CA GLY A 256 21.05 -18.68 4.42
C GLY A 256 20.66 -18.00 5.71
N ARG A 257 19.74 -17.05 5.64
CA ARG A 257 19.17 -16.33 6.78
C ARG A 257 17.66 -16.41 6.76
N VAL A 258 17.06 -16.47 7.95
CA VAL A 258 15.62 -16.36 8.15
C VAL A 258 15.39 -15.40 9.30
N ALA A 259 14.67 -14.32 9.05
CA ALA A 259 14.32 -13.32 10.05
C ALA A 259 12.81 -13.23 10.25
N LEU A 260 12.40 -12.99 11.49
CA LEU A 260 11.04 -12.73 11.90
C LEU A 260 10.98 -11.38 12.61
N ASP A 261 10.15 -10.49 12.13
CA ASP A 261 9.95 -9.16 12.70
C ASP A 261 8.50 -9.00 13.16
N LYS A 262 8.31 -8.43 14.34
CA LYS A 262 6.98 -8.09 14.85
C LYS A 262 6.97 -6.75 15.54
N ASN A 263 6.03 -5.89 15.14
CA ASN A 263 5.72 -4.64 15.80
C ASN A 263 4.32 -4.75 16.45
N LEU A 264 4.19 -4.29 17.69
CA LEU A 264 2.94 -4.26 18.42
C LEU A 264 2.74 -2.87 19.06
N GLU A 265 1.72 -2.16 18.62
CA GLU A 265 1.33 -0.89 19.26
C GLU A 265 0.61 -1.18 20.56
N LEU A 266 1.24 -0.85 21.69
CA LEU A 266 0.67 -0.97 23.02
C LEU A 266 -0.22 0.22 23.35
N LEU A 267 0.21 1.42 22.96
CA LEU A 267 -0.50 2.71 23.12
C LEU A 267 -0.20 3.56 21.86
N PRO A 268 -0.93 4.64 21.60
CA PRO A 268 -0.75 5.48 20.40
C PRO A 268 0.66 6.04 20.16
N ARG A 269 1.54 5.99 21.14
CA ARG A 269 2.94 6.43 21.04
C ARG A 269 3.95 5.41 21.54
N LEU A 270 3.48 4.26 22.03
CA LEU A 270 4.34 3.22 22.61
C LEU A 270 4.23 1.95 21.80
N ARG A 271 5.34 1.54 21.22
CA ARG A 271 5.47 0.32 20.42
C ARG A 271 6.43 -0.67 21.10
N LEU A 272 6.01 -1.91 21.17
CA LEU A 272 6.88 -3.04 21.44
C LEU A 272 7.31 -3.63 20.10
N PHE A 273 8.61 -3.86 19.91
CA PHE A 273 9.11 -4.55 18.74
C PHE A 273 9.96 -5.75 19.12
N GLY A 274 9.99 -6.74 18.25
CA GLY A 274 10.79 -7.93 18.38
C GLY A 274 11.34 -8.34 17.04
N HIS A 275 12.59 -8.75 17.03
CA HIS A 275 13.33 -9.30 15.91
C HIS A 275 13.99 -10.59 16.33
N VAL A 276 13.92 -11.62 15.50
CA VAL A 276 14.64 -12.88 15.67
C VAL A 276 15.18 -13.29 14.32
N GLU A 277 16.49 -13.50 14.24
CA GLU A 277 17.15 -13.96 13.02
C GLU A 277 17.94 -15.24 13.30
N TYR A 278 17.90 -16.15 12.34
CA TYR A 278 18.79 -17.30 12.25
C TYR A 278 19.67 -17.19 11.02
N ASP A 279 20.96 -17.16 11.21
CA ASP A 279 21.98 -17.19 10.15
C ASP A 279 22.74 -18.52 10.24
N THR A 280 22.94 -19.17 9.11
CA THR A 280 23.68 -20.46 9.05
C THR A 280 25.13 -20.37 9.50
N ARG A 281 25.69 -19.15 9.63
CA ARG A 281 27.09 -18.90 10.06
C ARG A 281 27.16 -18.37 11.47
N HIS A 282 26.24 -17.47 11.86
CA HIS A 282 26.29 -16.76 13.16
C HIS A 282 25.23 -17.29 14.15
N TYR A 283 24.41 -18.26 13.73
CA TYR A 283 23.34 -18.90 14.51
C TYR A 283 22.17 -17.97 14.83
N TRP A 284 21.78 -17.87 16.09
CA TRP A 284 20.61 -17.12 16.51
C TRP A 284 20.98 -15.72 17.02
N GLU A 285 20.27 -14.74 16.51
CA GLU A 285 20.24 -13.40 17.05
C GLU A 285 18.80 -13.02 17.37
N GLY A 286 18.59 -12.28 18.47
CA GLY A 286 17.27 -11.81 18.85
C GLY A 286 17.36 -10.48 19.56
N ARG A 287 16.42 -9.60 19.22
CA ARG A 287 16.27 -8.27 19.82
C ARG A 287 14.82 -8.07 20.22
N ILE A 288 14.59 -7.48 21.39
CA ILE A 288 13.28 -7.02 21.83
C ILE A 288 13.44 -5.62 22.41
N GLY A 289 12.51 -4.73 22.13
CA GLY A 289 12.63 -3.37 22.62
C GLY A 289 11.32 -2.62 22.66
N LEU A 290 11.38 -1.46 23.32
CA LEU A 290 10.30 -0.50 23.42
C LEU A 290 10.71 0.79 22.69
N SER A 291 9.83 1.32 21.88
CA SER A 291 9.98 2.61 21.21
C SER A 291 8.86 3.55 21.64
N TYR A 292 9.22 4.71 22.19
CA TYR A 292 8.30 5.76 22.55
C TYR A 292 8.43 6.95 21.60
N MET A 293 7.37 7.25 20.85
CA MET A 293 7.33 8.35 19.90
C MET A 293 7.23 9.70 20.63
N ILE A 294 8.27 10.52 20.55
CA ILE A 294 8.30 11.89 21.07
C ILE A 294 7.51 12.81 20.13
N ASP A 295 7.86 12.76 18.85
CA ASP A 295 7.12 13.43 17.77
C ASP A 295 7.09 12.53 16.51
N LYS A 296 6.59 13.03 15.39
CA LYS A 296 6.45 12.24 14.14
C LYS A 296 7.78 11.77 13.53
N ASN A 297 8.91 12.37 13.95
CA ASN A 297 10.24 12.10 13.38
C ASN A 297 11.23 11.56 14.41
N VAL A 298 10.92 11.64 15.72
CA VAL A 298 11.84 11.29 16.80
C VAL A 298 11.19 10.32 17.78
N SER A 299 11.86 9.24 18.05
CA SER A 299 11.48 8.26 19.07
C SER A 299 12.62 7.99 20.04
N PHE A 300 12.28 7.71 21.28
CA PHE A 300 13.21 7.17 22.29
C PHE A 300 13.08 5.64 22.28
N ILE A 301 14.23 4.94 22.19
CA ILE A 301 14.28 3.47 22.04
C ILE A 301 15.10 2.88 23.18
N VAL A 302 14.59 1.79 23.75
CA VAL A 302 15.31 0.91 24.67
C VAL A 302 15.18 -0.51 24.13
N GLN A 303 16.31 -1.17 23.88
CA GLN A 303 16.33 -2.56 23.37
C GLN A 303 17.34 -3.43 24.12
N TRP A 304 17.07 -4.73 24.12
CA TRP A 304 17.87 -5.78 24.74
C TRP A 304 18.18 -6.91 23.77
#